data_13e1fc5260019bdd35dca6280b1979cc
#
_entry.id   13e1fc5260019bdd35dca6280b1979cc
#
_cell.length_a   1.000
_cell.length_b   1.000
_cell.length_c   1.000
_cell.angle_alpha   90.00
_cell.angle_beta   90.00
_cell.angle_gamma   90.00
#
_symmetry.space_group_name_H-M   'P 1'
#
loop_
_entity.id
_entity.type
_entity.pdbx_description
1 polymer ?
#
loop_
_entity_poly.entity_id
_entity_poly.type
_entity_poly.pdbx_seq_one_letter_code
_entity_poly.pdbx_strand_id
1 'polypeptide(L)'
;MLGLVLALVVSEANLADQAGALEIGAALLGRFARLVTIFVDGAYSGEALATWFAEVGGWALEVTKRREGARGFEVIPKRWVVERTFGWLNWYRRLSKDYEELPSSSEAFIRLAMIHIMIRRLAV
;
A
#
# COMPACT_ATOMS: atom_id res chain seq x y z
N MET A 1 9.98 -0.14 -10.06
CA MET A 1 8.62 -0.16 -9.50
C MET A 1 7.65 0.68 -10.32
N LEU A 2 6.51 0.12 -10.66
CA LEU A 2 5.53 0.77 -11.53
C LEU A 2 4.55 1.69 -10.79
N GLY A 3 4.43 1.55 -9.47
CA GLY A 3 3.47 2.32 -8.67
C GLY A 3 2.02 1.91 -8.88
N LEU A 4 1.78 0.68 -9.30
CA LEU A 4 0.44 0.13 -9.51
C LEU A 4 -0.04 -0.58 -8.25
N VAL A 5 -1.33 -0.44 -7.94
CA VAL A 5 -1.95 -1.08 -6.78
C VAL A 5 -2.20 -2.56 -7.08
N LEU A 6 -1.68 -3.45 -6.25
CA LEU A 6 -1.89 -4.90 -6.36
C LEU A 6 -3.09 -5.37 -5.55
N ALA A 7 -3.30 -4.77 -4.38
CA ALA A 7 -4.44 -5.04 -3.51
C ALA A 7 -4.74 -3.79 -2.70
N LEU A 8 -5.98 -3.65 -2.28
CA LEU A 8 -6.39 -2.55 -1.43
C LEU A 8 -7.51 -2.98 -0.48
N VAL A 9 -7.52 -2.39 0.69
CA VAL A 9 -8.57 -2.52 1.69
C VAL A 9 -8.85 -1.13 2.24
N VAL A 10 -10.11 -0.75 2.29
CA VAL A 10 -10.56 0.47 2.96
C VAL A 10 -11.23 0.04 4.25
N SER A 11 -10.74 0.55 5.38
CA SER A 11 -11.24 0.21 6.70
C SER A 11 -11.61 1.46 7.48
N GLU A 12 -12.26 1.26 8.62
CA GLU A 12 -12.56 2.35 9.53
C GLU A 12 -11.27 2.99 10.07
N ALA A 13 -11.30 4.30 10.29
CA ALA A 13 -10.12 5.05 10.70
C ALA A 13 -9.57 4.63 12.07
N ASN A 14 -10.38 3.96 12.89
CA ASN A 14 -9.97 3.47 14.21
C ASN A 14 -9.31 2.08 14.18
N LEU A 15 -9.22 1.43 13.00
CA LEU A 15 -8.53 0.15 12.89
C LEU A 15 -7.03 0.35 13.09
N ALA A 16 -6.40 -0.50 13.91
CA ALA A 16 -4.97 -0.46 14.13
C ALA A 16 -4.21 -0.79 12.84
N ASP A 17 -3.10 -0.10 12.60
CA ASP A 17 -2.31 -0.25 11.37
C ASP A 17 -1.86 -1.70 11.14
N GLN A 18 -1.44 -2.40 12.19
CA GLN A 18 -1.02 -3.79 12.06
C GLN A 18 -2.16 -4.73 11.70
N ALA A 19 -3.37 -4.48 12.20
CA ALA A 19 -4.55 -5.24 11.80
C ALA A 19 -4.88 -5.02 10.32
N GLY A 20 -4.77 -3.78 9.85
CA GLY A 20 -4.91 -3.46 8.42
C GLY A 20 -3.88 -4.16 7.55
N ALA A 21 -2.64 -4.25 8.02
CA ALA A 21 -1.59 -4.96 7.31
C ALA A 21 -1.88 -6.45 7.15
N LEU A 22 -2.46 -7.09 8.17
CA LEU A 22 -2.88 -8.49 8.09
C LEU A 22 -3.99 -8.70 7.05
N GLU A 23 -4.94 -7.78 6.95
CA GLU A 23 -5.99 -7.83 5.93
C GLU A 23 -5.41 -7.72 4.52
N ILE A 24 -4.46 -6.81 4.29
CA ILE A 24 -3.77 -6.67 3.01
C ILE A 24 -2.96 -7.92 2.69
N GLY A 25 -2.23 -8.46 3.66
CA GLY A 25 -1.47 -9.69 3.48
C GLY A 25 -2.36 -10.86 3.07
N ALA A 26 -3.51 -11.02 3.72
CA ALA A 26 -4.48 -12.05 3.36
C ALA A 26 -5.02 -11.87 1.93
N ALA A 27 -5.24 -10.64 1.49
CA ALA A 27 -5.68 -10.34 0.13
C ALA A 27 -4.61 -10.64 -0.93
N LEU A 28 -3.33 -10.65 -0.56
CA LEU A 28 -2.22 -10.95 -1.48
C LEU A 28 -1.93 -12.45 -1.62
N LEU A 29 -2.40 -13.27 -0.68
CA LEU A 29 -2.09 -14.70 -0.66
C LEU A 29 -2.48 -15.40 -1.97
N GLY A 30 -1.52 -16.14 -2.54
CA GLY A 30 -1.72 -16.95 -3.74
C GLY A 30 -1.92 -16.18 -5.04
N ARG A 31 -1.83 -14.84 -5.01
CA ARG A 31 -2.10 -14.01 -6.20
C ARG A 31 -0.87 -13.63 -6.99
N PHE A 32 0.27 -13.47 -6.33
CA PHE A 32 1.49 -12.96 -6.95
C PHE A 32 2.69 -13.82 -6.60
N ALA A 33 3.00 -14.78 -7.46
CA ALA A 33 4.09 -15.74 -7.22
C ALA A 33 5.49 -15.08 -7.19
N ARG A 34 5.63 -13.91 -7.80
CA ARG A 34 6.90 -13.19 -7.88
C ARG A 34 7.11 -12.21 -6.73
N LEU A 35 6.13 -12.06 -5.86
CA LEU A 35 6.24 -11.18 -4.69
C LEU A 35 7.14 -11.82 -3.65
N VAL A 36 8.23 -11.16 -3.29
CA VAL A 36 9.25 -11.69 -2.37
C VAL A 36 9.43 -10.78 -1.16
N THR A 37 9.48 -9.48 -1.38
CA THR A 37 9.75 -8.48 -0.34
C THR A 37 8.66 -7.43 -0.31
N ILE A 38 8.24 -7.07 0.91
CA ILE A 38 7.27 -5.99 1.14
C ILE A 38 7.95 -4.91 1.98
N PHE A 39 7.94 -3.68 1.48
CA PHE A 39 8.50 -2.53 2.18
C PHE A 39 7.39 -1.80 2.92
N VAL A 40 7.61 -1.52 4.19
CA VAL A 40 6.65 -0.85 5.07
C VAL A 40 7.32 0.29 5.84
N ASP A 41 6.53 1.22 6.36
CA ASP A 41 7.06 2.27 7.23
C ASP A 41 7.14 1.80 8.69
N GLY A 42 7.58 2.70 9.59
CA GLY A 42 7.79 2.36 10.99
C GLY A 42 6.54 1.94 11.76
N ALA A 43 5.34 2.33 11.29
CA ALA A 43 4.09 1.94 11.94
C ALA A 43 3.80 0.44 11.83
N TYR A 44 4.38 -0.21 10.84
CA TYR A 44 4.24 -1.64 10.59
C TYR A 44 5.45 -2.45 11.05
N SER A 45 6.30 -1.87 11.88
CA SER A 45 7.42 -2.57 12.50
C SER A 45 6.91 -3.54 13.57
N GLY A 46 7.68 -4.57 13.83
CA GLY A 46 7.37 -5.54 14.86
C GLY A 46 7.61 -6.96 14.40
N GLU A 47 8.09 -7.75 15.34
CA GLU A 47 8.48 -9.14 15.07
C GLU A 47 7.27 -10.03 14.74
N ALA A 48 6.14 -9.80 15.41
CA ALA A 48 4.92 -10.57 15.17
C ALA A 48 4.41 -10.41 13.75
N LEU A 49 4.39 -9.20 13.22
CA LEU A 49 3.95 -8.92 11.85
C LEU A 49 4.93 -9.50 10.83
N ALA A 50 6.23 -9.31 11.03
CA ALA A 50 7.26 -9.86 10.16
C ALA A 50 7.21 -11.39 10.12
N THR A 51 6.99 -12.03 11.26
CA THR A 51 6.86 -13.49 11.36
C THR A 51 5.64 -13.98 10.61
N TRP A 52 4.51 -13.31 10.76
CA TRP A 52 3.28 -13.68 10.06
C TRP A 52 3.45 -13.60 8.53
N PHE A 53 4.05 -12.51 8.04
CA PHE A 53 4.30 -12.36 6.59
C PHE A 53 5.26 -13.41 6.06
N ALA A 54 6.30 -13.76 6.83
CA ALA A 54 7.25 -14.80 6.43
C ALA A 54 6.64 -16.20 6.41
N GLU A 55 5.87 -16.55 7.44
CA GLU A 55 5.28 -17.89 7.59
C GLU A 55 4.08 -18.11 6.68
N VAL A 56 3.18 -17.15 6.57
CA VAL A 56 1.94 -17.30 5.80
C VAL A 56 2.15 -17.01 4.33
N GLY A 57 2.87 -15.95 3.99
CA GLY A 57 3.06 -15.50 2.62
C GLY A 57 4.41 -15.84 2.01
N GLY A 58 5.39 -16.19 2.82
CA GLY A 58 6.77 -16.38 2.36
C GLY A 58 7.46 -15.07 1.96
N TRP A 59 6.99 -13.93 2.48
CA TRP A 59 7.52 -12.61 2.13
C TRP A 59 8.45 -12.08 3.21
N ALA A 60 9.53 -11.43 2.80
CA ALA A 60 10.38 -10.65 3.71
C ALA A 60 9.75 -9.28 3.93
N LEU A 61 9.55 -8.90 5.18
CA LEU A 61 9.04 -7.59 5.55
C LEU A 61 10.21 -6.67 5.90
N GLU A 62 10.43 -5.63 5.10
CA GLU A 62 11.48 -4.66 5.33
C GLU A 62 10.89 -3.31 5.76
N VAL A 63 11.32 -2.83 6.93
CA VAL A 63 10.88 -1.54 7.45
C VAL A 63 11.80 -0.44 6.92
N THR A 64 11.23 0.53 6.21
CA THR A 64 11.97 1.69 5.73
C THR A 64 12.04 2.72 6.84
N LYS A 65 13.25 3.06 7.28
CA LYS A 65 13.49 4.01 8.37
C LYS A 65 14.43 5.13 7.92
N ARG A 66 14.29 6.28 8.55
CA ARG A 66 15.32 7.31 8.45
C ARG A 66 16.60 6.77 9.08
N ARG A 67 17.73 7.18 8.51
CA ARG A 67 19.03 6.84 9.08
C ARG A 67 19.11 7.36 10.51
N GLU A 68 19.60 6.51 11.42
CA GLU A 68 19.80 6.90 12.82
C GLU A 68 20.71 8.13 12.91
N GLY A 69 20.32 9.12 13.70
CA GLY A 69 21.03 10.38 13.83
C GLY A 69 20.82 11.40 12.71
N ALA A 70 19.99 11.07 11.70
CA ALA A 70 19.69 12.00 10.62
C ALA A 70 18.92 13.22 11.13
N ARG A 71 19.30 14.41 10.63
CA ARG A 71 18.65 15.68 10.95
C ARG A 71 18.06 16.27 9.66
N GLY A 72 16.89 16.93 9.78
CA GLY A 72 16.21 17.54 8.66
C GLY A 72 15.55 16.52 7.73
N PHE A 73 15.33 16.93 6.48
CA PHE A 73 14.69 16.09 5.48
C PHE A 73 15.65 15.03 4.95
N GLU A 74 15.19 13.79 4.91
CA GLU A 74 15.92 12.67 4.31
C GLU A 74 14.98 11.87 3.42
N VAL A 75 15.43 11.55 2.19
CA VAL A 75 14.67 10.71 1.26
C VAL A 75 14.80 9.25 1.70
N ILE A 76 13.68 8.67 2.12
CA ILE A 76 13.62 7.25 2.47
C ILE A 76 13.45 6.44 1.18
N PRO A 77 14.32 5.44 0.90
CA PRO A 77 14.23 4.66 -0.33
C PRO A 77 12.84 4.05 -0.53
N LYS A 78 12.34 4.11 -1.76
CA LYS A 78 11.06 3.53 -2.22
C LYS A 78 9.78 4.13 -1.62
N ARG A 79 9.89 5.03 -0.65
CA ARG A 79 8.71 5.72 -0.10
C ARG A 79 8.04 6.62 -1.12
N TRP A 80 8.83 7.26 -1.99
CA TRP A 80 8.31 8.14 -3.05
C TRP A 80 7.31 7.44 -3.98
N VAL A 81 7.41 6.11 -4.15
CA VAL A 81 6.47 5.34 -4.98
C VAL A 81 5.06 5.40 -4.42
N VAL A 82 4.92 5.28 -3.10
CA VAL A 82 3.64 5.37 -2.40
C VAL A 82 3.05 6.77 -2.56
N GLU A 83 3.85 7.80 -2.31
CA GLU A 83 3.42 9.19 -2.43
C GLU A 83 3.00 9.53 -3.86
N ARG A 84 3.73 9.04 -4.85
CA ARG A 84 3.39 9.20 -6.26
C ARG A 84 2.06 8.55 -6.61
N THR A 85 1.82 7.33 -6.14
CA THR A 85 0.58 6.61 -6.41
C THR A 85 -0.62 7.34 -5.80
N PHE A 86 -0.52 7.81 -4.56
CA PHE A 86 -1.56 8.62 -3.95
C PHE A 86 -1.75 9.95 -4.69
N GLY A 87 -0.69 10.57 -5.17
CA GLY A 87 -0.77 11.77 -6.01
C GLY A 87 -1.57 11.52 -7.28
N TRP A 88 -1.36 10.41 -7.95
CA TRP A 88 -2.14 10.05 -9.15
C TRP A 88 -3.62 9.83 -8.82
N LEU A 89 -3.93 9.12 -7.74
CA LEU A 89 -5.30 8.87 -7.32
C LEU A 89 -6.03 10.17 -6.95
N ASN A 90 -5.32 11.11 -6.36
CA ASN A 90 -5.87 12.42 -5.97
C ASN A 90 -6.33 13.28 -7.16
N TRP A 91 -5.84 13.00 -8.38
CA TRP A 91 -6.29 13.67 -9.59
C TRP A 91 -7.73 13.30 -9.98
N TYR A 92 -8.24 12.21 -9.43
CA TYR A 92 -9.63 11.83 -9.61
C TYR A 92 -10.48 12.53 -8.57
N ARG A 93 -11.39 13.37 -9.03
CA ARG A 93 -12.23 14.23 -8.16
C ARG A 93 -12.92 13.43 -7.05
N ARG A 94 -13.41 12.22 -7.38
CA ARG A 94 -14.10 11.35 -6.43
C ARG A 94 -13.20 10.85 -5.30
N LEU A 95 -11.89 10.81 -5.53
CA LEU A 95 -10.89 10.31 -4.58
C LEU A 95 -10.15 11.41 -3.83
N SER A 96 -10.40 12.69 -4.13
CA SER A 96 -9.76 13.82 -3.42
C SER A 96 -10.20 13.92 -1.96
N LYS A 97 -11.39 13.38 -1.65
CA LYS A 97 -11.94 13.21 -0.32
C LYS A 97 -12.69 11.89 -0.27
N ASP A 98 -12.93 11.38 0.93
CA ASP A 98 -13.78 10.21 1.10
C ASP A 98 -15.25 10.65 1.11
N TYR A 99 -15.92 10.47 -0.02
CA TYR A 99 -17.33 10.79 -0.20
C TYR A 99 -18.24 9.56 0.04
N GLU A 100 -17.65 8.40 0.25
CA GLU A 100 -18.41 7.16 0.27
C GLU A 100 -18.73 6.75 1.71
N GLU A 101 -19.96 6.29 1.93
CA GLU A 101 -20.40 5.79 3.23
C GLU A 101 -19.89 4.38 3.49
N LEU A 102 -19.78 3.57 2.43
CA LEU A 102 -19.34 2.18 2.53
C LEU A 102 -17.88 2.01 2.08
N PRO A 103 -17.05 1.33 2.86
CA PRO A 103 -15.66 1.02 2.45
C PRO A 103 -15.57 0.31 1.10
N SER A 104 -16.50 -0.59 0.79
CA SER A 104 -16.54 -1.29 -0.50
C SER A 104 -16.73 -0.34 -1.69
N SER A 105 -17.49 0.74 -1.51
CA SER A 105 -17.66 1.76 -2.55
C SER A 105 -16.38 2.56 -2.77
N SER A 106 -15.68 2.94 -1.70
CA SER A 106 -14.37 3.59 -1.80
C SER A 106 -13.36 2.68 -2.52
N GLU A 107 -13.32 1.42 -2.18
CA GLU A 107 -12.46 0.43 -2.84
C GLU A 107 -12.76 0.33 -4.33
N ALA A 108 -14.04 0.31 -4.72
CA ALA A 108 -14.46 0.23 -6.11
C ALA A 108 -13.99 1.44 -6.91
N PHE A 109 -14.12 2.66 -6.37
CA PHE A 109 -13.65 3.87 -7.04
C PHE A 109 -12.13 3.91 -7.19
N ILE A 110 -11.39 3.47 -6.19
CA ILE A 110 -9.93 3.37 -6.26
C ILE A 110 -9.52 2.37 -7.36
N ARG A 111 -10.17 1.23 -7.44
CA ARG A 111 -9.93 0.23 -8.50
C ARG A 111 -10.22 0.78 -9.89
N LEU A 112 -11.32 1.50 -10.06
CA LEU A 112 -11.66 2.14 -11.33
C LEU A 112 -10.60 3.17 -11.75
N ALA A 113 -10.14 4.00 -10.82
CA ALA A 113 -9.06 4.96 -11.09
C ALA A 113 -7.78 4.23 -11.49
N MET A 114 -7.41 3.16 -10.81
CA MET A 114 -6.22 2.38 -11.11
C MET A 114 -6.32 1.70 -12.49
N ILE A 115 -7.48 1.15 -12.84
CA ILE A 115 -7.73 0.60 -14.17
C ILE A 115 -7.53 1.65 -15.25
N HIS A 116 -8.05 2.86 -15.06
CA HIS A 116 -7.84 3.96 -15.99
C HIS A 116 -6.36 4.32 -16.17
N ILE A 117 -5.61 4.39 -15.07
CA ILE A 117 -4.17 4.64 -15.12
C ILE A 117 -3.46 3.54 -15.92
N MET A 118 -3.79 2.28 -15.68
CA MET A 118 -3.20 1.14 -16.38
C MET A 118 -3.50 1.16 -17.88
N ILE A 119 -4.74 1.43 -18.25
CA ILE A 119 -5.16 1.52 -19.65
C ILE A 119 -4.39 2.62 -20.38
N ARG A 120 -4.25 3.79 -19.78
CA ARG A 120 -3.49 4.89 -20.36
C ARG A 120 -2.03 4.53 -20.59
N ARG A 121 -1.44 3.73 -19.74
CA ARG A 121 -0.05 3.28 -19.90
C ARG A 121 0.10 2.27 -21.04
N LEU A 122 -0.90 1.43 -21.24
CA LEU A 122 -0.89 0.45 -22.33
C LEU A 122 -1.14 1.09 -23.71
N ALA A 123 -1.81 2.22 -23.74
CA ALA A 123 -2.16 2.93 -24.97
C ALA A 123 -1.04 3.80 -25.55
N VAL A 124 0.10 3.85 -24.91
CA VAL A 124 1.25 4.66 -25.37
C VAL A 124 2.04 3.96 -26.46
#